data_6420ef32ae67dfcbd3e9ff5a9e2f2e21
#
_entry.id   6420ef32ae67dfcbd3e9ff5a9e2f2e21
#
_cell.length_a   1.000
_cell.length_b   1.000
_cell.length_c   1.000
_cell.angle_alpha   90.00
_cell.angle_beta   90.00
_cell.angle_gamma   90.00
#
_symmetry.space_group_name_H-M   'P 1'
#
loop_
_entity.id
_entity.type
_entity.pdbx_description
1 polymer ?
#
loop_
_entity_poly.entity_id
_entity_poly.type
_entity_poly.pdbx_seq_one_letter_code
_entity_poly.pdbx_strand_id
1 'polypeptide(L)'
;MSAHACNEITTVALQGSDTAILTVRVNDVILINHKGPHSNAIPANFLFEGDNDFQIELVTDDPAATGRAEVFVACQGDFPEEPGKNQNVLAELHQKGAGEQSTTFQAGAQPAFSYLTGEITTDDGLLEAIEVMYQAAADGDTETYIAFFEPMMTDLPLAGGPPPEMIKGMVAELLSGKYTVKSSKSIQVNKILGGRAYQVVNSKDQGPIQFEEKTDVATGRTTISQGAFWLKTDDGWKVFRP
;
A
#
# COMPACT_ATOMS: atom_id res chain seq x y z
N MET A 1 36.53 -5.48 13.63
CA MET A 1 35.13 -5.31 14.01
C MET A 1 34.35 -5.84 12.84
N SER A 2 33.61 -6.94 12.99
CA SER A 2 32.74 -7.47 11.92
C SER A 2 31.59 -6.45 11.77
N ALA A 3 31.48 -5.80 10.63
CA ALA A 3 30.29 -5.06 10.29
C ALA A 3 29.12 -6.07 10.32
N HIS A 4 28.19 -5.90 11.23
CA HIS A 4 26.94 -6.64 11.15
C HIS A 4 26.29 -6.23 9.82
N ALA A 5 26.16 -7.18 8.90
CA ALA A 5 25.39 -6.97 7.67
C ALA A 5 23.96 -6.60 8.13
N CYS A 6 23.56 -5.36 7.87
CA CYS A 6 22.20 -4.93 8.17
C CYS A 6 21.25 -5.50 7.10
N ASN A 7 20.00 -5.70 7.48
CA ASN A 7 18.94 -5.98 6.53
C ASN A 7 18.53 -4.63 5.90
N GLU A 8 18.94 -4.42 4.64
CA GLU A 8 18.66 -3.20 3.90
C GLU A 8 17.21 -3.16 3.44
N ILE A 9 16.55 -2.02 3.63
CA ILE A 9 15.21 -1.73 3.14
C ILE A 9 15.22 -0.43 2.35
N THR A 10 14.54 -0.41 1.22
CA THR A 10 14.28 0.83 0.49
C THR A 10 13.14 1.56 1.19
N THR A 11 13.36 2.84 1.47
CA THR A 11 12.44 3.68 2.25
C THR A 11 12.20 5.00 1.52
N VAL A 12 11.01 5.55 1.66
CA VAL A 12 10.66 6.89 1.18
C VAL A 12 10.50 7.81 2.38
N ALA A 13 11.32 8.86 2.47
CA ALA A 13 11.08 9.99 3.36
C ALA A 13 10.35 11.08 2.60
N LEU A 14 9.41 11.75 3.26
CA LEU A 14 8.59 12.79 2.64
C LEU A 14 8.26 13.90 3.63
N GLN A 15 8.03 15.10 3.08
CA GLN A 15 7.64 16.28 3.84
C GLN A 15 6.72 17.16 2.99
N GLY A 16 5.56 17.55 3.53
CA GLY A 16 4.58 18.44 2.89
C GLY A 16 4.31 19.70 3.68
N SER A 17 3.84 20.74 3.00
CA SER A 17 3.40 22.01 3.60
C SER A 17 1.98 21.91 4.16
N ASP A 18 1.65 22.79 5.12
CA ASP A 18 0.35 22.90 5.80
C ASP A 18 -0.82 23.15 4.85
N THR A 19 -0.56 23.84 3.74
CA THR A 19 -1.58 24.34 2.80
C THR A 19 -1.79 23.45 1.60
N ALA A 20 -1.16 22.25 1.57
CA ALA A 20 -1.14 21.39 0.42
C ALA A 20 -1.62 19.97 0.70
N ILE A 21 -2.08 19.28 -0.35
CA ILE A 21 -2.19 17.82 -0.38
C ILE A 21 -0.96 17.30 -1.12
N LEU A 22 -0.18 16.47 -0.45
CA LEU A 22 0.98 15.79 -1.02
C LEU A 22 0.61 14.33 -1.32
N THR A 23 0.72 13.93 -2.57
CA THR A 23 0.64 12.53 -3.00
C THR A 23 2.03 12.06 -3.43
N VAL A 24 2.45 10.91 -2.92
CA VAL A 24 3.72 10.27 -3.28
C VAL A 24 3.44 8.87 -3.82
N ARG A 25 4.03 8.54 -4.98
CA ARG A 25 3.86 7.25 -5.64
C ARG A 25 5.20 6.60 -5.97
N VAL A 26 5.21 5.26 -5.91
CA VAL A 26 6.26 4.42 -6.49
C VAL A 26 5.58 3.38 -7.36
N ASN A 27 5.97 3.28 -8.63
CA ASN A 27 5.37 2.37 -9.62
C ASN A 27 3.83 2.49 -9.69
N ASP A 28 3.32 3.73 -9.73
CA ASP A 28 1.90 4.12 -9.68
C ASP A 28 1.19 3.81 -8.34
N VAL A 29 1.83 3.11 -7.41
CA VAL A 29 1.26 2.82 -6.09
C VAL A 29 1.27 4.09 -5.23
N ILE A 30 0.10 4.50 -4.77
CA ILE A 30 -0.03 5.61 -3.81
C ILE A 30 0.52 5.12 -2.46
N LEU A 31 1.66 5.66 -2.04
CA LEU A 31 2.25 5.40 -0.73
C LEU A 31 1.66 6.32 0.32
N ILE A 32 1.40 7.57 -0.06
CA ILE A 32 0.74 8.56 0.79
C ILE A 32 -0.09 9.51 -0.06
N ASN A 33 -1.20 9.94 0.52
CA ASN A 33 -2.05 11.02 0.05
C ASN A 33 -2.52 11.78 1.30
N HIS A 34 -1.84 12.87 1.65
CA HIS A 34 -2.06 13.55 2.92
C HIS A 34 -2.21 15.07 2.75
N LYS A 35 -3.16 15.64 3.48
CA LYS A 35 -3.38 17.08 3.56
C LYS A 35 -2.76 17.65 4.82
N GLY A 36 -2.00 18.73 4.65
CA GLY A 36 -1.39 19.48 5.75
C GLY A 36 0.06 19.10 6.02
N PRO A 37 0.66 19.64 7.10
CA PRO A 37 2.04 19.38 7.43
C PRO A 37 2.22 17.90 7.75
N HIS A 38 3.14 17.29 7.04
CA HIS A 38 3.44 15.90 7.18
C HIS A 38 4.93 15.69 7.00
N SER A 39 5.53 14.97 7.94
CA SER A 39 6.89 14.45 7.82
C SER A 39 6.85 13.01 8.28
N ASN A 40 7.20 12.09 7.40
CA ASN A 40 7.18 10.66 7.69
C ASN A 40 8.18 9.94 6.80
N ALA A 41 8.44 8.68 7.16
CA ALA A 41 9.13 7.75 6.29
C ALA A 41 8.40 6.41 6.27
N ILE A 42 8.24 5.86 5.10
CA ILE A 42 7.51 4.63 4.84
C ILE A 42 8.35 3.70 3.97
N PRO A 43 8.30 2.37 4.19
CA PRO A 43 8.95 1.42 3.29
C PRO A 43 8.45 1.60 1.85
N ALA A 44 9.35 1.65 0.88
CA ALA A 44 9.02 1.57 -0.53
C ALA A 44 8.72 0.09 -0.85
N ASN A 45 7.46 -0.25 -0.87
CA ASN A 45 6.99 -1.56 -1.28
C ASN A 45 6.77 -1.59 -2.79
N PHE A 46 6.57 -2.81 -3.35
CA PHE A 46 6.21 -3.01 -4.76
C PHE A 46 7.29 -2.55 -5.75
N LEU A 47 8.54 -2.87 -5.44
CA LEU A 47 9.68 -2.58 -6.30
C LEU A 47 9.92 -3.68 -7.33
N PHE A 48 10.41 -3.28 -8.50
CA PHE A 48 11.01 -4.16 -9.49
C PHE A 48 12.54 -4.19 -9.31
N GLU A 49 13.18 -5.26 -9.74
CA GLU A 49 14.63 -5.21 -9.98
C GLU A 49 14.91 -4.26 -11.14
N GLY A 50 15.86 -3.34 -10.98
CA GLY A 50 16.16 -2.29 -11.95
C GLY A 50 15.31 -1.04 -11.79
N ASP A 51 14.77 -0.52 -12.90
CA ASP A 51 14.06 0.78 -12.94
C ASP A 51 12.72 0.75 -12.20
N ASN A 52 12.54 1.77 -11.36
CA ASN A 52 11.30 2.03 -10.64
C ASN A 52 10.90 3.49 -10.80
N ASP A 53 9.63 3.76 -11.10
CA ASP A 53 9.10 5.10 -11.20
C ASP A 53 8.86 5.71 -9.81
N PHE A 54 9.24 6.96 -9.64
CA PHE A 54 9.03 7.73 -8.43
C PHE A 54 8.38 9.06 -8.78
N GLN A 55 7.26 9.38 -8.13
CA GLN A 55 6.46 10.56 -8.45
C GLN A 55 5.97 11.26 -7.19
N ILE A 56 5.92 12.60 -7.25
CA ILE A 56 5.19 13.44 -6.30
C ILE A 56 4.19 14.33 -7.04
N GLU A 57 3.04 14.56 -6.41
CA GLU A 57 2.03 15.50 -6.85
C GLU A 57 1.66 16.41 -5.68
N LEU A 58 1.65 17.73 -5.92
CA LEU A 58 1.27 18.72 -4.92
C LEU A 58 0.02 19.47 -5.41
N VAL A 59 -1.08 19.35 -4.68
CA VAL A 59 -2.33 20.07 -4.94
C VAL A 59 -2.49 21.16 -3.90
N THR A 60 -2.48 22.41 -4.34
CA THR A 60 -2.52 23.61 -3.49
C THR A 60 -2.92 24.85 -4.27
N ASP A 61 -3.54 25.81 -3.60
CA ASP A 61 -3.74 27.18 -4.13
C ASP A 61 -2.62 28.14 -3.68
N ASP A 62 -1.72 27.70 -2.80
CA ASP A 62 -0.59 28.48 -2.29
C ASP A 62 0.65 28.26 -3.16
N PRO A 63 1.11 29.29 -3.92
CA PRO A 63 2.31 29.16 -4.76
C PRO A 63 3.62 29.01 -3.96
N ALA A 64 3.58 29.24 -2.64
CA ALA A 64 4.73 29.06 -1.76
C ALA A 64 4.77 27.67 -1.11
N ALA A 65 3.68 26.89 -1.18
CA ALA A 65 3.63 25.54 -0.65
C ALA A 65 4.71 24.65 -1.30
N THR A 66 5.24 23.70 -0.53
CA THR A 66 6.27 22.78 -0.99
C THR A 66 5.93 21.35 -0.63
N GLY A 67 6.32 20.42 -1.48
CA GLY A 67 6.38 19.00 -1.22
C GLY A 67 7.76 18.46 -1.57
N ARG A 68 8.32 17.63 -0.73
CA ARG A 68 9.61 16.99 -0.92
C ARG A 68 9.51 15.52 -0.58
N ALA A 69 10.13 14.67 -1.39
CA ALA A 69 10.26 13.26 -1.09
C ALA A 69 11.61 12.74 -1.60
N GLU A 70 12.17 11.76 -0.91
CA GLU A 70 13.38 11.06 -1.34
C GLU A 70 13.26 9.56 -1.11
N VAL A 71 13.83 8.77 -2.00
CA VAL A 71 14.01 7.33 -1.89
C VAL A 71 15.44 7.06 -1.47
N PHE A 72 15.65 6.26 -0.44
CA PHE A 72 16.97 5.91 0.07
C PHE A 72 16.99 4.49 0.62
N VAL A 73 18.19 3.95 0.81
CA VAL A 73 18.39 2.64 1.44
C VAL A 73 18.79 2.85 2.90
N ALA A 74 18.04 2.24 3.82
CA ALA A 74 18.29 2.25 5.26
C ALA A 74 18.43 0.82 5.79
N CYS A 75 19.04 0.66 6.94
CA CYS A 75 18.97 -0.58 7.69
C CYS A 75 17.62 -0.72 8.38
N GLN A 76 17.08 -1.92 8.39
CA GLN A 76 15.87 -2.21 9.15
C GLN A 76 16.07 -1.89 10.63
N GLY A 77 15.23 -1.03 11.18
CA GLY A 77 15.32 -0.55 12.56
C GLY A 77 16.03 0.80 12.72
N ASP A 78 16.65 1.34 11.68
CA ASP A 78 17.12 2.71 11.69
C ASP A 78 15.94 3.70 11.72
N PHE A 79 16.16 4.84 12.36
CA PHE A 79 15.21 5.94 12.33
C PHE A 79 15.50 6.82 11.11
N PRO A 80 14.59 6.86 10.11
CA PRO A 80 14.76 7.74 8.96
C PRO A 80 14.78 9.21 9.39
N GLU A 81 15.63 9.99 8.73
CA GLU A 81 15.65 11.45 8.89
C GLU A 81 14.68 12.13 7.90
N GLU A 82 14.53 13.43 8.06
CA GLU A 82 13.80 14.25 7.09
C GLU A 82 14.46 14.21 5.71
N PRO A 83 13.70 14.41 4.62
CA PRO A 83 14.27 14.50 3.27
C PRO A 83 15.45 15.46 3.19
N GLY A 84 16.54 15.02 2.56
CA GLY A 84 17.80 15.74 2.42
C GLY A 84 18.79 15.56 3.57
N LYS A 85 18.47 14.71 4.53
CA LYS A 85 19.39 14.36 5.63
C LYS A 85 19.77 12.87 5.61
N ASN A 86 19.04 12.04 4.86
CA ASN A 86 19.31 10.62 4.77
C ASN A 86 20.56 10.34 3.93
N GLN A 87 21.20 9.20 4.18
CA GLN A 87 22.32 8.68 3.39
C GLN A 87 21.80 7.68 2.35
N ASN A 88 22.66 7.31 1.39
CA ASN A 88 22.33 6.33 0.34
C ASN A 88 21.06 6.68 -0.45
N VAL A 89 20.89 7.96 -0.77
CA VAL A 89 19.75 8.47 -1.54
C VAL A 89 19.84 7.95 -2.98
N LEU A 90 18.75 7.33 -3.44
CA LEU A 90 18.59 6.79 -4.80
C LEU A 90 17.92 7.80 -5.73
N ALA A 91 16.94 8.56 -5.22
CA ALA A 91 16.23 9.60 -5.94
C ALA A 91 15.65 10.65 -4.98
N GLU A 92 15.51 11.88 -5.48
CA GLU A 92 14.91 13.00 -4.76
C GLU A 92 14.02 13.81 -5.70
N LEU A 93 12.85 14.24 -5.19
CA LEU A 93 11.94 15.14 -5.86
C LEU A 93 11.54 16.29 -4.94
N HIS A 94 11.39 17.47 -5.53
CA HIS A 94 11.00 18.68 -4.83
C HIS A 94 10.06 19.53 -5.69
N GLN A 95 8.80 19.66 -5.26
CA GLN A 95 7.77 20.44 -5.92
C GLN A 95 7.45 21.70 -5.13
N LYS A 96 7.36 22.84 -5.82
CA LYS A 96 6.92 24.13 -5.28
C LYS A 96 5.69 24.63 -6.04
N GLY A 97 4.64 25.00 -5.29
CA GLY A 97 3.33 25.28 -5.86
C GLY A 97 2.66 24.04 -6.41
N ALA A 98 1.45 24.17 -6.95
CA ALA A 98 0.73 23.06 -7.55
C ALA A 98 1.48 22.46 -8.74
N GLY A 99 1.45 21.14 -8.89
CA GLY A 99 2.08 20.41 -9.98
C GLY A 99 2.60 19.05 -9.57
N GLU A 100 3.24 18.39 -10.53
CA GLU A 100 3.81 17.07 -10.36
C GLU A 100 5.27 17.02 -10.83
N GLN A 101 6.04 16.10 -10.27
CA GLN A 101 7.37 15.73 -10.73
C GLN A 101 7.54 14.22 -10.65
N SER A 102 8.35 13.69 -11.57
CA SER A 102 8.69 12.27 -11.61
C SER A 102 10.16 12.06 -11.96
N THR A 103 10.70 10.95 -11.52
CA THR A 103 12.03 10.44 -11.86
C THR A 103 12.03 8.93 -11.74
N THR A 104 13.14 8.29 -12.07
CA THR A 104 13.35 6.86 -11.86
C THR A 104 14.50 6.63 -10.89
N PHE A 105 14.49 5.47 -10.22
CA PHE A 105 15.60 4.99 -9.41
C PHE A 105 15.83 3.49 -9.64
N GLN A 106 17.03 3.02 -9.31
CA GLN A 106 17.39 1.62 -9.41
C GLN A 106 17.19 0.93 -8.07
N ALA A 107 16.51 -0.23 -8.08
CA ALA A 107 16.46 -1.12 -6.93
C ALA A 107 17.14 -2.47 -7.26
N GLY A 108 17.67 -3.11 -6.23
CA GLY A 108 18.28 -4.45 -6.33
C GLY A 108 17.23 -5.55 -6.54
N ALA A 109 17.72 -6.79 -6.57
CA ALA A 109 16.87 -7.97 -6.71
C ALA A 109 15.80 -8.01 -5.62
N GLN A 110 14.56 -8.32 -6.02
CA GLN A 110 13.42 -8.45 -5.14
C GLN A 110 13.14 -9.93 -4.86
N PRO A 111 12.58 -10.27 -3.68
CA PRO A 111 12.00 -11.60 -3.48
C PRO A 111 10.97 -11.93 -4.56
N ALA A 112 10.72 -13.21 -4.80
CA ALA A 112 9.78 -13.66 -5.84
C ALA A 112 8.31 -13.37 -5.45
N PHE A 113 7.97 -12.09 -5.32
CA PHE A 113 6.61 -11.65 -5.03
C PHE A 113 5.66 -11.92 -6.19
N SER A 114 4.42 -12.23 -5.88
CA SER A 114 3.38 -12.57 -6.86
C SER A 114 3.16 -11.50 -7.92
N TYR A 115 3.26 -10.21 -7.56
CA TYR A 115 3.09 -9.11 -8.52
C TYR A 115 4.20 -9.02 -9.59
N LEU A 116 5.38 -9.59 -9.34
CA LEU A 116 6.49 -9.57 -10.32
C LEU A 116 6.17 -10.43 -11.55
N THR A 117 5.37 -11.47 -11.37
CA THR A 117 4.94 -12.39 -12.43
C THR A 117 3.49 -12.18 -12.86
N GLY A 118 2.80 -11.20 -12.25
CA GLY A 118 1.42 -10.86 -12.59
C GLY A 118 1.26 -10.47 -14.07
N GLU A 119 0.20 -10.93 -14.71
CA GLU A 119 -0.10 -10.57 -16.08
C GLU A 119 -0.56 -9.10 -16.17
N ILE A 120 -0.17 -8.42 -17.26
CA ILE A 120 -0.73 -7.11 -17.58
C ILE A 120 -2.16 -7.32 -18.08
N THR A 121 -3.12 -6.76 -17.39
CA THR A 121 -4.54 -7.01 -17.68
C THR A 121 -5.39 -5.74 -17.56
N THR A 122 -6.65 -5.86 -17.93
CA THR A 122 -7.71 -4.88 -17.63
C THR A 122 -8.35 -5.23 -16.28
N ASP A 123 -9.14 -4.30 -15.73
CA ASP A 123 -9.89 -4.49 -14.47
C ASP A 123 -11.21 -5.26 -14.65
N ASP A 124 -11.40 -5.90 -15.81
CA ASP A 124 -12.59 -6.69 -16.10
C ASP A 124 -12.81 -7.78 -15.05
N GLY A 125 -14.00 -7.77 -14.41
CA GLY A 125 -14.38 -8.70 -13.36
C GLY A 125 -13.83 -8.37 -11.96
N LEU A 126 -13.05 -7.28 -11.78
CA LEU A 126 -12.51 -6.91 -10.47
C LEU A 126 -13.61 -6.48 -9.49
N LEU A 127 -14.58 -5.69 -9.95
CA LEU A 127 -15.70 -5.25 -9.10
C LEU A 127 -16.57 -6.42 -8.66
N GLU A 128 -16.81 -7.39 -9.53
CA GLU A 128 -17.52 -8.62 -9.22
C GLU A 128 -16.75 -9.46 -8.17
N ALA A 129 -15.42 -9.54 -8.28
CA ALA A 129 -14.61 -10.25 -7.32
C ALA A 129 -14.64 -9.57 -5.92
N ILE A 130 -14.62 -8.24 -5.88
CA ILE A 130 -14.77 -7.47 -4.64
C ILE A 130 -16.14 -7.75 -3.99
N GLU A 131 -17.21 -7.81 -4.78
CA GLU A 131 -18.55 -8.12 -4.27
C GLU A 131 -18.62 -9.54 -3.73
N VAL A 132 -18.04 -10.54 -4.41
CA VAL A 132 -17.97 -11.93 -3.92
C VAL A 132 -17.20 -12.00 -2.60
N MET A 133 -16.06 -11.31 -2.51
CA MET A 133 -15.27 -11.24 -1.28
C MET A 133 -16.05 -10.58 -0.14
N TYR A 134 -16.79 -9.50 -0.44
CA TYR A 134 -17.65 -8.82 0.55
C TYR A 134 -18.76 -9.75 1.05
N GLN A 135 -19.46 -10.46 0.16
CA GLN A 135 -20.52 -11.39 0.56
C GLN A 135 -19.95 -12.53 1.41
N ALA A 136 -18.82 -13.12 1.04
CA ALA A 136 -18.15 -14.14 1.86
C ALA A 136 -17.86 -13.61 3.29
N ALA A 137 -17.38 -12.37 3.40
CA ALA A 137 -17.15 -11.75 4.70
C ALA A 137 -18.45 -11.51 5.49
N ALA A 138 -19.50 -11.04 4.82
CA ALA A 138 -20.80 -10.75 5.44
C ALA A 138 -21.51 -12.02 5.94
N ASP A 139 -21.37 -13.13 5.21
CA ASP A 139 -21.95 -14.42 5.53
C ASP A 139 -21.08 -15.23 6.52
N GLY A 140 -19.86 -14.76 6.80
CA GLY A 140 -18.89 -15.50 7.65
C GLY A 140 -18.30 -16.74 6.97
N ASP A 141 -18.33 -16.78 5.62
CA ASP A 141 -17.72 -17.86 4.82
C ASP A 141 -16.20 -17.67 4.78
N THR A 142 -15.57 -18.25 5.82
CA THR A 142 -14.12 -18.14 6.01
C THR A 142 -13.33 -18.81 4.88
N GLU A 143 -13.81 -19.90 4.32
CA GLU A 143 -13.12 -20.64 3.26
C GLU A 143 -13.05 -19.80 1.98
N THR A 144 -14.19 -19.32 1.49
CA THR A 144 -14.26 -18.45 0.32
C THR A 144 -13.48 -17.15 0.55
N TYR A 145 -13.60 -16.53 1.73
CA TYR A 145 -12.90 -15.27 2.04
C TYR A 145 -11.37 -15.45 2.04
N ILE A 146 -10.86 -16.49 2.69
CA ILE A 146 -9.41 -16.79 2.75
C ILE A 146 -8.83 -17.07 1.36
N ALA A 147 -9.58 -17.69 0.46
CA ALA A 147 -9.11 -17.99 -0.90
C ALA A 147 -8.72 -16.73 -1.71
N PHE A 148 -9.23 -15.55 -1.35
CA PHE A 148 -8.79 -14.30 -1.96
C PHE A 148 -7.38 -13.89 -1.56
N PHE A 149 -6.85 -14.34 -0.42
CA PHE A 149 -5.56 -13.94 0.13
C PHE A 149 -4.40 -14.90 -0.18
N GLU A 150 -4.57 -15.82 -1.10
CA GLU A 150 -3.54 -16.82 -1.43
C GLU A 150 -2.20 -16.20 -1.84
N PRO A 151 -2.12 -15.18 -2.74
CA PRO A 151 -0.85 -14.52 -3.04
C PRO A 151 -0.28 -13.78 -1.83
N MET A 152 -1.11 -13.14 -1.02
CA MET A 152 -0.68 -12.47 0.20
C MET A 152 -0.04 -13.44 1.20
N MET A 153 -0.60 -14.64 1.34
CA MET A 153 -0.05 -15.70 2.21
C MET A 153 1.33 -16.18 1.75
N THR A 154 1.61 -16.06 0.45
CA THR A 154 2.93 -16.38 -0.13
C THR A 154 3.91 -15.20 0.03
N ASP A 155 3.45 -13.99 -0.25
CA ASP A 155 4.28 -12.79 -0.34
C ASP A 155 4.70 -12.24 1.03
N LEU A 156 3.80 -12.24 2.03
CA LEU A 156 4.09 -11.65 3.35
C LEU A 156 5.28 -12.31 4.06
N PRO A 157 5.41 -13.64 4.11
CA PRO A 157 6.59 -14.29 4.68
C PRO A 157 7.90 -13.91 3.98
N LEU A 158 7.88 -13.72 2.65
CA LEU A 158 9.05 -13.28 1.89
C LEU A 158 9.49 -11.86 2.27
N ALA A 159 8.55 -11.02 2.69
CA ALA A 159 8.82 -9.68 3.21
C ALA A 159 9.14 -9.63 4.72
N GLY A 160 9.33 -10.80 5.38
CA GLY A 160 9.54 -10.88 6.83
C GLY A 160 8.26 -10.69 7.65
N GLY A 161 7.10 -10.77 7.02
CA GLY A 161 5.78 -10.69 7.67
C GLY A 161 5.32 -12.03 8.27
N PRO A 162 4.05 -12.10 8.73
CA PRO A 162 3.52 -13.25 9.42
C PRO A 162 3.41 -14.49 8.51
N PRO A 163 3.55 -15.70 9.08
CA PRO A 163 3.36 -16.95 8.34
C PRO A 163 1.88 -17.15 7.96
N PRO A 164 1.57 -17.99 6.94
CA PRO A 164 0.22 -18.21 6.43
C PRO A 164 -0.80 -18.59 7.51
N GLU A 165 -0.43 -19.40 8.48
CA GLU A 165 -1.33 -19.85 9.55
C GLU A 165 -1.75 -18.71 10.48
N MET A 166 -0.87 -17.73 10.69
CA MET A 166 -1.21 -16.52 11.46
C MET A 166 -2.18 -15.65 10.67
N ILE A 167 -1.99 -15.51 9.36
CA ILE A 167 -2.91 -14.74 8.48
C ILE A 167 -4.30 -15.39 8.50
N LYS A 168 -4.39 -16.72 8.38
CA LYS A 168 -5.66 -17.46 8.49
C LYS A 168 -6.34 -17.22 9.84
N GLY A 169 -5.55 -17.25 10.93
CA GLY A 169 -6.06 -16.94 12.27
C GLY A 169 -6.63 -15.53 12.39
N MET A 170 -5.94 -14.53 11.85
CA MET A 170 -6.41 -13.14 11.82
C MET A 170 -7.71 -13.00 11.01
N VAL A 171 -7.82 -13.65 9.86
CA VAL A 171 -9.04 -13.65 9.04
C VAL A 171 -10.19 -14.33 9.81
N ALA A 172 -9.96 -15.47 10.43
CA ALA A 172 -10.97 -16.16 11.24
C ALA A 172 -11.47 -15.26 12.40
N GLU A 173 -10.58 -14.47 13.00
CA GLU A 173 -10.97 -13.52 14.04
C GLU A 173 -11.81 -12.37 13.48
N LEU A 174 -11.47 -11.81 12.31
CA LEU A 174 -12.28 -10.78 11.64
C LEU A 174 -13.71 -11.27 11.36
N LEU A 175 -13.87 -12.55 10.97
CA LEU A 175 -15.16 -13.15 10.63
C LEU A 175 -15.88 -13.76 11.86
N SER A 176 -15.33 -13.65 13.07
CA SER A 176 -15.88 -14.24 14.30
C SER A 176 -17.19 -13.63 14.80
N GLY A 177 -17.73 -12.64 14.07
CA GLY A 177 -18.95 -11.93 14.47
C GLY A 177 -18.73 -10.72 15.40
N LYS A 178 -17.48 -10.41 15.77
CA LYS A 178 -17.13 -9.22 16.55
C LYS A 178 -17.29 -7.91 15.74
N TYR A 179 -17.26 -8.01 14.42
CA TYR A 179 -17.28 -6.88 13.51
C TYR A 179 -18.58 -6.83 12.69
N THR A 180 -18.98 -5.62 12.30
CA THR A 180 -19.95 -5.40 11.23
C THR A 180 -19.20 -5.20 9.94
N VAL A 181 -19.49 -6.00 8.92
CA VAL A 181 -18.88 -5.89 7.60
C VAL A 181 -19.64 -4.86 6.76
N LYS A 182 -18.91 -3.97 6.09
CA LYS A 182 -19.46 -2.95 5.18
C LYS A 182 -18.67 -2.91 3.89
N SER A 183 -19.37 -2.73 2.77
CA SER A 183 -18.76 -2.40 1.50
C SER A 183 -18.74 -0.89 1.29
N SER A 184 -17.64 -0.37 0.74
CA SER A 184 -17.55 1.03 0.34
C SER A 184 -18.36 1.28 -0.93
N LYS A 185 -19.31 2.22 -0.88
CA LYS A 185 -20.19 2.54 -2.01
C LYS A 185 -19.49 3.32 -3.14
N SER A 186 -18.40 4.01 -2.82
CA SER A 186 -17.62 4.79 -3.77
C SER A 186 -16.18 4.33 -3.66
N ILE A 187 -15.74 3.62 -4.68
CA ILE A 187 -14.35 3.15 -4.79
C ILE A 187 -13.72 3.70 -6.06
N GLN A 188 -12.42 3.92 -5.98
CA GLN A 188 -11.55 4.27 -7.10
C GLN A 188 -10.64 3.09 -7.38
N VAL A 189 -10.54 2.73 -8.65
CA VAL A 189 -9.68 1.65 -9.16
C VAL A 189 -8.52 2.30 -9.87
N ASN A 190 -7.31 2.14 -9.34
CA ASN A 190 -6.09 2.69 -9.91
C ASN A 190 -5.24 1.54 -10.45
N LYS A 191 -4.86 1.64 -11.70
CA LYS A 191 -3.92 0.72 -12.33
C LYS A 191 -2.52 1.00 -11.80
N ILE A 192 -1.82 -0.02 -11.33
CA ILE A 192 -0.49 0.09 -10.71
C ILE A 192 0.47 -0.95 -11.29
N LEU A 193 1.77 -0.81 -10.99
CA LEU A 193 2.81 -1.78 -11.37
C LEU A 193 2.82 -2.07 -12.89
N GLY A 194 2.69 -1.01 -13.70
CA GLY A 194 2.61 -1.14 -15.15
C GLY A 194 1.42 -1.95 -15.65
N GLY A 195 0.36 -2.09 -14.84
CA GLY A 195 -0.86 -2.82 -15.15
C GLY A 195 -0.88 -4.29 -14.76
N ARG A 196 0.07 -4.73 -13.96
CA ARG A 196 0.08 -6.09 -13.36
C ARG A 196 -0.85 -6.20 -12.16
N ALA A 197 -1.21 -5.06 -11.58
CA ALA A 197 -2.05 -5.02 -10.38
C ALA A 197 -2.93 -3.76 -10.35
N TYR A 198 -3.86 -3.75 -9.40
CA TYR A 198 -4.78 -2.65 -9.16
C TYR A 198 -4.84 -2.30 -7.69
N GLN A 199 -4.79 -0.99 -7.40
CA GLN A 199 -5.07 -0.45 -6.08
C GLN A 199 -6.53 0.01 -6.05
N VAL A 200 -7.31 -0.52 -5.11
CA VAL A 200 -8.74 -0.22 -4.95
C VAL A 200 -8.94 0.46 -3.61
N VAL A 201 -9.33 1.72 -3.63
CA VAL A 201 -9.51 2.51 -2.41
C VAL A 201 -10.81 3.29 -2.43
N ASN A 202 -11.31 3.61 -1.25
CA ASN A 202 -12.43 4.54 -1.08
C ASN A 202 -11.91 6.00 -0.96
N SER A 203 -12.81 6.95 -0.76
CA SER A 203 -12.47 8.37 -0.60
C SER A 203 -11.62 8.71 0.64
N LYS A 204 -11.30 7.71 1.48
CA LYS A 204 -10.42 7.83 2.65
C LYS A 204 -9.12 7.03 2.47
N ASP A 205 -8.80 6.64 1.24
CA ASP A 205 -7.64 5.81 0.90
C ASP A 205 -7.62 4.44 1.62
N GLN A 206 -8.78 3.92 1.95
CA GLN A 206 -8.97 2.62 2.60
C GLN A 206 -9.47 1.60 1.59
N GLY A 207 -9.13 0.33 1.79
CA GLY A 207 -9.65 -0.78 0.97
C GLY A 207 -11.19 -0.85 0.93
N PRO A 208 -11.78 -1.53 -0.05
CA PRO A 208 -13.21 -1.51 -0.31
C PRO A 208 -14.05 -2.21 0.78
N ILE A 209 -13.47 -3.14 1.53
CA ILE A 209 -14.19 -3.90 2.58
C ILE A 209 -13.77 -3.39 3.95
N GLN A 210 -14.74 -2.99 4.76
CA GLN A 210 -14.54 -2.42 6.08
C GLN A 210 -15.11 -3.33 7.16
N PHE A 211 -14.34 -3.56 8.23
CA PHE A 211 -14.77 -4.26 9.42
C PHE A 211 -14.83 -3.25 10.58
N GLU A 212 -16.03 -2.92 11.01
CA GLU A 212 -16.26 -2.02 12.15
C GLU A 212 -16.55 -2.82 13.41
N GLU A 213 -15.79 -2.60 14.47
CA GLU A 213 -15.98 -3.29 15.73
C GLU A 213 -17.37 -2.99 16.34
N LYS A 214 -18.07 -4.04 16.77
CA LYS A 214 -19.38 -3.94 17.46
C LYS A 214 -19.14 -3.63 18.94
N THR A 215 -18.76 -2.38 19.26
CA THR A 215 -18.62 -1.95 20.65
C THR A 215 -19.71 -0.98 21.04
N ASP A 216 -20.27 -1.15 22.25
CA ASP A 216 -21.24 -0.21 22.86
C ASP A 216 -20.56 1.04 23.45
N VAL A 217 -19.23 1.13 23.38
CA VAL A 217 -18.45 2.20 24.02
C VAL A 217 -18.18 3.32 23.02
N ALA A 218 -18.53 4.54 23.37
CA ALA A 218 -18.35 5.75 22.56
C ALA A 218 -16.88 6.16 22.31
N THR A 219 -15.91 5.36 22.73
CA THR A 219 -14.47 5.62 22.58
C THR A 219 -13.92 4.84 21.39
N GLY A 220 -13.92 5.51 20.22
CA GLY A 220 -13.13 5.09 19.07
C GLY A 220 -13.43 3.68 18.54
N ARG A 221 -14.36 3.55 17.60
CA ARG A 221 -14.57 2.29 16.87
C ARG A 221 -13.33 1.97 16.04
N THR A 222 -12.77 0.79 16.27
CA THR A 222 -11.71 0.27 15.40
C THR A 222 -12.31 -0.11 14.04
N THR A 223 -11.77 0.46 12.97
CA THR A 223 -12.10 0.08 11.60
C THR A 223 -10.89 -0.57 10.97
N ILE A 224 -11.05 -1.80 10.47
CA ILE A 224 -10.04 -2.52 9.72
C ILE A 224 -10.50 -2.56 8.27
N SER A 225 -9.66 -2.12 7.34
CA SER A 225 -9.96 -2.18 5.91
C SER A 225 -9.19 -3.30 5.23
N GLN A 226 -9.79 -3.91 4.21
CA GLN A 226 -9.22 -5.03 3.48
C GLN A 226 -9.44 -4.88 1.97
N GLY A 227 -8.63 -5.58 1.18
CA GLY A 227 -8.78 -5.66 -0.26
C GLY A 227 -8.30 -4.41 -1.00
N ALA A 228 -7.25 -3.72 -0.51
CA ALA A 228 -6.73 -2.55 -1.19
C ALA A 228 -5.90 -2.89 -2.44
N PHE A 229 -5.24 -4.04 -2.51
CA PHE A 229 -4.33 -4.39 -3.60
C PHE A 229 -4.67 -5.73 -4.24
N TRP A 230 -4.97 -5.71 -5.54
CA TRP A 230 -5.46 -6.84 -6.31
C TRP A 230 -4.56 -7.16 -7.49
N LEU A 231 -4.37 -8.44 -7.77
CA LEU A 231 -3.78 -8.94 -9.01
C LEU A 231 -4.65 -10.06 -9.59
N LYS A 232 -4.51 -10.28 -10.89
CA LYS A 232 -5.20 -11.36 -11.58
C LYS A 232 -4.28 -12.57 -11.67
N THR A 233 -4.82 -13.74 -11.29
CA THR A 233 -4.19 -15.05 -11.40
C THR A 233 -5.02 -15.92 -12.34
N ASP A 234 -4.55 -17.14 -12.63
CA ASP A 234 -5.32 -18.14 -13.37
C ASP A 234 -6.66 -18.48 -12.69
N ASP A 235 -6.71 -18.38 -11.35
CA ASP A 235 -7.88 -18.62 -10.50
C ASP A 235 -8.74 -17.36 -10.27
N GLY A 236 -8.52 -16.29 -11.04
CA GLY A 236 -9.25 -15.03 -10.95
C GLY A 236 -8.55 -13.94 -10.14
N TRP A 237 -9.33 -12.96 -9.70
CA TRP A 237 -8.81 -11.83 -8.92
C TRP A 237 -8.48 -12.23 -7.48
N LYS A 238 -7.31 -11.84 -7.00
CA LYS A 238 -6.78 -12.14 -5.67
C LYS A 238 -6.19 -10.90 -5.01
N VAL A 239 -6.24 -10.85 -3.68
CA VAL A 239 -5.59 -9.83 -2.84
C VAL A 239 -4.16 -10.27 -2.55
N PHE A 240 -3.18 -9.44 -2.89
CA PHE A 240 -1.76 -9.75 -2.62
C PHE A 240 -1.14 -8.85 -1.54
N ARG A 241 -1.85 -7.79 -1.14
CA ARG A 241 -1.55 -6.97 0.04
C ARG A 241 -2.85 -6.51 0.70
N PRO A 242 -2.87 -6.33 2.04
CA PRO A 242 -4.07 -5.90 2.77
C PRO A 242 -4.45 -4.45 2.49
#